data_a2113f1ccab7bee12e602db373d3052b
#
_entry.id   a2113f1ccab7bee12e602db373d3052b
#
_cell.length_a   1.000
_cell.length_b   1.000
_cell.length_c   1.000
_cell.angle_alpha   90.00
_cell.angle_beta   90.00
_cell.angle_gamma   90.00
#
_symmetry.space_group_name_H-M   'P 1'
#
loop_
_entity.id
_entity.type
_entity.pdbx_description
1 polymer ?
#
loop_
_entity_poly.entity_id
_entity_poly.type
_entity_poly.pdbx_seq_one_letter_code
_entity_poly.pdbx_strand_id
1 'polypeptide(L)'
;AALYAARANLKPVLITGVEVGGQLTTTTEVENWPGGHAELQGPELMMQMAEHVERFDASVVNDFINAVDLSNRPFTLTGDSATYTCDALIIATGASAMYLGLESEEAYKGRGVSACATCDGFFYRGQEVAVVGGGNTAVEEALYLSNICSKVYLVHRRDELRAEKILQDRLFARENIEPIWNHTLQEVLGDDMGVNGMRIADKEGNVTEMKLSGVFIAIGHRPNTEIFDGQLDMNGGYINITSGTEGGATATSVPGVFAAGDVADHIYRQAITSAGFGCMAALDAEKYIDALS
;
A
#
# COMPACT_ATOMS: atom_id res chain seq x y z
N ALA A 1 13.02 -9.26 -0.51
CA ALA A 1 13.92 -9.66 0.60
C ALA A 1 14.33 -11.13 0.49
N ALA A 2 13.39 -12.09 0.58
CA ALA A 2 13.70 -13.53 0.66
C ALA A 2 14.63 -14.04 -0.46
N LEU A 3 14.43 -13.61 -1.70
CA LEU A 3 15.30 -13.96 -2.83
C LEU A 3 16.79 -13.59 -2.57
N TYR A 4 17.06 -12.37 -2.13
CA TYR A 4 18.42 -11.90 -1.87
C TYR A 4 19.03 -12.59 -0.66
N ALA A 5 18.28 -12.77 0.42
CA ALA A 5 18.73 -13.50 1.61
C ALA A 5 19.03 -14.97 1.29
N ALA A 6 18.21 -15.64 0.47
CA ALA A 6 18.46 -17.03 0.03
C ALA A 6 19.74 -17.12 -0.82
N ARG A 7 19.95 -16.18 -1.76
CA ARG A 7 21.17 -16.12 -2.58
C ARG A 7 22.44 -15.86 -1.76
N ALA A 8 22.31 -15.16 -0.62
CA ALA A 8 23.39 -14.98 0.34
C ALA A 8 23.55 -16.18 1.31
N ASN A 9 22.84 -17.28 1.06
CA ASN A 9 22.86 -18.50 1.89
C ASN A 9 22.46 -18.28 3.36
N LEU A 10 21.59 -17.31 3.62
CA LEU A 10 21.10 -16.98 4.98
C LEU A 10 19.96 -17.90 5.44
N LYS A 11 19.48 -18.80 4.57
CA LYS A 11 18.38 -19.73 4.84
C LYS A 11 17.12 -19.00 5.38
N PRO A 12 16.58 -18.02 4.66
CA PRO A 12 15.46 -17.25 5.14
C PRO A 12 14.20 -18.11 5.27
N VAL A 13 13.38 -17.81 6.27
CA VAL A 13 12.01 -18.28 6.39
C VAL A 13 11.10 -17.11 6.04
N LEU A 14 10.33 -17.24 4.96
CA LEU A 14 9.31 -16.27 4.54
C LEU A 14 7.95 -16.69 5.11
N ILE A 15 7.41 -15.90 6.02
CA ILE A 15 6.06 -16.12 6.56
C ILE A 15 5.11 -15.20 5.82
N THR A 16 4.12 -15.77 5.13
CA THR A 16 3.33 -15.06 4.11
C THR A 16 2.12 -14.31 4.66
N GLY A 17 1.67 -14.63 5.88
CA GLY A 17 0.39 -14.14 6.39
C GLY A 17 -0.79 -14.90 5.75
N VAL A 18 -2.00 -14.35 5.92
CA VAL A 18 -3.25 -14.93 5.40
C VAL A 18 -3.36 -14.76 3.89
N GLU A 19 -2.97 -13.58 3.39
CA GLU A 19 -3.03 -13.24 1.96
C GLU A 19 -1.64 -13.45 1.32
N VAL A 20 -1.42 -14.64 0.78
CA VAL A 20 -0.15 -14.97 0.10
C VAL A 20 0.03 -14.08 -1.12
N GLY A 21 1.10 -13.24 -1.10
CA GLY A 21 1.36 -12.26 -2.15
C GLY A 21 0.87 -10.84 -1.83
N GLY A 22 0.07 -10.68 -0.78
CA GLY A 22 -0.39 -9.37 -0.27
C GLY A 22 -1.29 -8.61 -1.26
N GLN A 23 -1.33 -7.30 -1.15
CA GLN A 23 -2.27 -6.45 -1.91
C GLN A 23 -2.18 -6.58 -3.44
N LEU A 24 -1.02 -6.94 -3.98
CA LEU A 24 -0.90 -7.15 -5.43
C LEU A 24 -1.77 -8.29 -5.95
N THR A 25 -2.13 -9.26 -5.11
CA THR A 25 -3.02 -10.37 -5.52
C THR A 25 -4.47 -9.94 -5.75
N THR A 26 -4.86 -8.77 -5.26
CA THR A 26 -6.18 -8.17 -5.49
C THR A 26 -6.17 -7.09 -6.57
N THR A 27 -4.98 -6.79 -7.13
CA THR A 27 -4.80 -5.82 -8.20
C THR A 27 -4.93 -6.52 -9.55
N THR A 28 -5.64 -5.90 -10.48
CA THR A 28 -5.77 -6.38 -11.86
C THR A 28 -4.45 -6.16 -12.63
N GLU A 29 -4.42 -5.34 -13.64
CA GLU A 29 -3.23 -5.07 -14.45
C GLU A 29 -2.18 -4.25 -13.68
N VAL A 30 -0.91 -4.65 -13.80
CA VAL A 30 0.24 -3.97 -13.17
C VAL A 30 1.14 -3.39 -14.27
N GLU A 31 0.67 -2.34 -14.92
CA GLU A 31 1.37 -1.72 -16.06
C GLU A 31 2.66 -0.98 -15.65
N ASN A 32 2.78 -0.61 -14.38
CA ASN A 32 3.89 0.17 -13.84
C ASN A 32 5.03 -0.70 -13.25
N TRP A 33 5.02 -2.01 -13.51
CA TRP A 33 6.12 -2.91 -13.17
C TRP A 33 7.15 -2.95 -14.29
N PRO A 34 8.38 -2.40 -14.10
CA PRO A 34 9.40 -2.39 -15.14
C PRO A 34 9.81 -3.81 -15.58
N GLY A 35 9.72 -4.08 -16.86
CA GLY A 35 9.98 -5.40 -17.45
C GLY A 35 8.80 -6.36 -17.41
N GLY A 36 7.65 -5.93 -16.92
CA GLY A 36 6.39 -6.64 -17.09
C GLY A 36 5.94 -6.68 -18.56
N HIS A 37 5.25 -7.75 -18.95
CA HIS A 37 4.60 -7.80 -20.27
C HIS A 37 3.30 -6.99 -20.23
N ALA A 38 2.78 -6.64 -21.40
CA ALA A 38 1.42 -6.10 -21.52
C ALA A 38 0.44 -7.11 -20.91
N GLU A 39 -0.56 -6.62 -20.20
CA GLU A 39 -1.58 -7.46 -19.54
C GLU A 39 -1.08 -8.23 -18.29
N LEU A 40 0.11 -7.92 -17.75
CA LEU A 40 0.60 -8.52 -16.51
C LEU A 40 -0.38 -8.24 -15.36
N GLN A 41 -0.88 -9.31 -14.74
CA GLN A 41 -1.80 -9.21 -13.60
C GLN A 41 -1.03 -9.31 -12.27
N GLY A 42 -1.55 -8.65 -11.24
CA GLY A 42 -0.95 -8.69 -9.91
C GLY A 42 -0.77 -10.11 -9.35
N PRO A 43 -1.78 -11.00 -9.39
CA PRO A 43 -1.63 -12.40 -8.98
C PRO A 43 -0.54 -13.14 -9.73
N GLU A 44 -0.43 -12.92 -11.05
CA GLU A 44 0.61 -13.53 -11.89
C GLU A 44 2.00 -13.06 -11.48
N LEU A 45 2.18 -11.74 -11.28
CA LEU A 45 3.45 -11.18 -10.81
C LEU A 45 3.88 -11.81 -9.48
N MET A 46 2.96 -11.94 -8.54
CA MET A 46 3.26 -12.51 -7.22
C MET A 46 3.57 -14.01 -7.30
N MET A 47 2.90 -14.75 -8.18
CA MET A 47 3.21 -16.14 -8.45
C MET A 47 4.62 -16.31 -9.05
N GLN A 48 4.98 -15.49 -10.04
CA GLN A 48 6.33 -15.49 -10.62
C GLN A 48 7.41 -15.17 -9.57
N MET A 49 7.14 -14.21 -8.65
CA MET A 49 8.04 -13.87 -7.56
C MET A 49 8.19 -15.04 -6.56
N ALA A 50 7.11 -15.73 -6.22
CA ALA A 50 7.15 -16.88 -5.32
C ALA A 50 7.95 -18.03 -5.94
N GLU A 51 7.66 -18.43 -7.19
CA GLU A 51 8.43 -19.43 -7.93
C GLU A 51 9.92 -19.08 -8.03
N HIS A 52 10.24 -17.78 -8.17
CA HIS A 52 11.62 -17.34 -8.23
C HIS A 52 12.34 -17.55 -6.89
N VAL A 53 11.67 -17.30 -5.78
CA VAL A 53 12.23 -17.50 -4.42
C VAL A 53 12.44 -18.99 -4.14
N GLU A 54 11.50 -19.85 -4.53
CA GLU A 54 11.58 -21.29 -4.34
C GLU A 54 12.78 -21.93 -5.04
N ARG A 55 13.25 -21.37 -6.17
CA ARG A 55 14.46 -21.87 -6.88
C ARG A 55 15.74 -21.78 -6.04
N PHE A 56 15.75 -20.99 -4.97
CA PHE A 56 16.90 -20.79 -4.10
C PHE A 56 16.71 -21.41 -2.70
N ASP A 57 15.84 -22.41 -2.61
CA ASP A 57 15.59 -23.19 -1.39
C ASP A 57 15.18 -22.34 -0.16
N ALA A 58 14.56 -21.17 -0.40
CA ALA A 58 13.97 -20.40 0.68
C ALA A 58 12.74 -21.11 1.25
N SER A 59 12.63 -21.18 2.57
CA SER A 59 11.46 -21.75 3.23
C SER A 59 10.30 -20.77 3.18
N VAL A 60 9.21 -21.15 2.50
CA VAL A 60 7.95 -20.36 2.49
C VAL A 60 6.94 -21.05 3.39
N VAL A 61 6.45 -20.32 4.38
CA VAL A 61 5.52 -20.85 5.39
C VAL A 61 4.24 -20.01 5.38
N ASN A 62 3.12 -20.71 5.26
CA ASN A 62 1.80 -20.08 5.38
C ASN A 62 1.38 -20.08 6.86
N ASP A 63 1.61 -18.98 7.54
CA ASP A 63 1.23 -18.76 8.93
C ASP A 63 0.98 -17.26 9.15
N PHE A 64 0.28 -16.90 10.20
CA PHE A 64 -0.01 -15.52 10.57
C PHE A 64 0.63 -15.18 11.92
N ILE A 65 1.51 -14.17 11.94
CA ILE A 65 2.19 -13.75 13.17
C ILE A 65 1.31 -12.81 14.00
N ASN A 66 0.99 -13.23 15.21
CA ASN A 66 0.13 -12.50 16.15
C ASN A 66 0.90 -11.64 17.14
N ALA A 67 2.12 -12.02 17.46
CA ALA A 67 2.97 -11.31 18.43
C ALA A 67 4.44 -11.50 18.11
N VAL A 68 5.24 -10.52 18.54
CA VAL A 68 6.70 -10.57 18.46
C VAL A 68 7.32 -10.18 19.81
N ASP A 69 8.50 -10.71 20.08
CA ASP A 69 9.38 -10.28 21.18
C ASP A 69 10.74 -9.92 20.58
N LEU A 70 11.04 -8.62 20.56
CA LEU A 70 12.28 -8.05 20.02
C LEU A 70 13.27 -7.66 21.13
N SER A 71 12.96 -7.97 22.40
CA SER A 71 13.78 -7.57 23.55
C SER A 71 15.11 -8.31 23.65
N ASN A 72 15.17 -9.54 23.16
CA ASN A 72 16.35 -10.40 23.21
C ASN A 72 16.54 -11.17 21.90
N ARG A 73 17.79 -11.56 21.59
CA ARG A 73 18.09 -12.48 20.50
C ARG A 73 18.33 -13.90 21.00
N PRO A 74 17.90 -14.91 20.23
CA PRO A 74 17.10 -14.81 19.00
C PRO A 74 15.75 -14.15 19.23
N PHE A 75 15.32 -13.31 18.28
CA PHE A 75 13.98 -12.72 18.30
C PHE A 75 12.91 -13.82 18.20
N THR A 76 11.79 -13.63 18.86
CA THR A 76 10.71 -14.62 18.87
C THR A 76 9.45 -14.07 18.19
N LEU A 77 8.87 -14.86 17.29
CA LEU A 77 7.63 -14.55 16.60
C LEU A 77 6.62 -15.67 16.89
N THR A 78 5.45 -15.29 17.38
CA THR A 78 4.37 -16.23 17.68
C THR A 78 3.35 -16.18 16.55
N GLY A 79 3.21 -17.29 15.84
CA GLY A 79 2.20 -17.48 14.80
C GLY A 79 0.98 -18.25 15.29
N ASP A 80 -0.01 -18.40 14.42
CA ASP A 80 -1.19 -19.25 14.68
C ASP A 80 -0.82 -20.72 14.81
N SER A 81 0.14 -21.18 13.99
CA SER A 81 0.51 -22.59 13.88
C SER A 81 1.79 -22.92 14.64
N ALA A 82 2.74 -22.00 14.76
CA ALA A 82 4.05 -22.25 15.34
C ALA A 82 4.69 -20.98 15.94
N THR A 83 5.77 -21.21 16.71
CA THR A 83 6.68 -20.15 17.17
C THR A 83 7.97 -20.24 16.36
N TYR A 84 8.44 -19.09 15.89
CA TYR A 84 9.65 -18.95 15.10
C TYR A 84 10.68 -18.13 15.86
N THR A 85 11.96 -18.43 15.63
CA THR A 85 13.06 -17.64 16.17
C THR A 85 14.03 -17.24 15.06
N CYS A 86 14.64 -16.07 15.17
CA CYS A 86 15.62 -15.59 14.20
C CYS A 86 16.65 -14.64 14.82
N ASP A 87 17.84 -14.60 14.24
CA ASP A 87 18.90 -13.65 14.61
C ASP A 87 18.75 -12.28 13.93
N ALA A 88 18.07 -12.26 12.77
CA ALA A 88 17.70 -11.04 12.07
C ALA A 88 16.26 -11.15 11.57
N LEU A 89 15.51 -10.04 11.64
CA LEU A 89 14.12 -9.95 11.22
C LEU A 89 13.96 -8.87 10.14
N ILE A 90 13.30 -9.20 9.04
CA ILE A 90 12.86 -8.24 8.02
C ILE A 90 11.34 -8.15 8.07
N ILE A 91 10.83 -6.97 8.43
CA ILE A 91 9.41 -6.68 8.50
C ILE A 91 8.97 -6.14 7.13
N ALA A 92 8.05 -6.85 6.49
CA ALA A 92 7.50 -6.50 5.18
C ALA A 92 5.96 -6.68 5.15
N THR A 93 5.32 -6.32 6.27
CA THR A 93 3.88 -6.52 6.50
C THR A 93 2.98 -5.55 5.73
N GLY A 94 3.58 -4.54 5.08
CA GLY A 94 2.87 -3.59 4.24
C GLY A 94 1.96 -2.62 4.99
N ALA A 95 1.05 -2.01 4.23
CA ALA A 95 0.01 -1.12 4.74
C ALA A 95 -1.30 -1.39 4.00
N SER A 96 -2.42 -1.28 4.68
CA SER A 96 -3.74 -1.49 4.12
C SER A 96 -4.40 -0.15 3.78
N ALA A 97 -4.96 -0.04 2.59
CA ALA A 97 -5.78 1.11 2.23
C ALA A 97 -7.04 1.18 3.10
N MET A 98 -7.37 2.39 3.54
CA MET A 98 -8.61 2.60 4.27
C MET A 98 -9.76 2.85 3.31
N TYR A 99 -10.89 2.20 3.59
CA TYR A 99 -12.15 2.37 2.89
C TYR A 99 -13.22 2.91 3.85
N LEU A 100 -14.34 3.37 3.31
CA LEU A 100 -15.46 3.89 4.12
C LEU A 100 -16.28 2.75 4.76
N GLY A 101 -16.13 1.53 4.27
CA GLY A 101 -16.87 0.35 4.74
C GLY A 101 -18.24 0.20 4.11
N LEU A 102 -18.45 0.77 2.93
CA LEU A 102 -19.70 0.59 2.17
C LEU A 102 -19.67 -0.76 1.44
N GLU A 103 -20.79 -1.49 1.45
CA GLU A 103 -20.93 -2.74 0.69
C GLU A 103 -20.66 -2.54 -0.82
N SER A 104 -21.05 -1.37 -1.34
CA SER A 104 -20.82 -1.01 -2.73
C SER A 104 -19.33 -0.75 -3.04
N GLU A 105 -18.51 -0.28 -2.10
CA GLU A 105 -17.06 -0.20 -2.29
C GLU A 105 -16.49 -1.59 -2.51
N GLU A 106 -16.85 -2.54 -1.66
CA GLU A 106 -16.36 -3.92 -1.75
C GLU A 106 -16.80 -4.59 -3.05
N ALA A 107 -18.04 -4.37 -3.47
CA ALA A 107 -18.57 -4.96 -4.69
C ALA A 107 -17.85 -4.51 -5.97
N TYR A 108 -17.28 -3.29 -5.96
CA TYR A 108 -16.62 -2.70 -7.15
C TYR A 108 -15.12 -2.52 -6.99
N LYS A 109 -14.47 -3.01 -5.96
CA LYS A 109 -13.00 -3.04 -5.86
C LYS A 109 -12.39 -3.72 -7.08
N GLY A 110 -11.39 -3.07 -7.70
CA GLY A 110 -10.76 -3.53 -8.94
C GLY A 110 -11.64 -3.43 -10.20
N ARG A 111 -12.89 -2.95 -10.06
CA ARG A 111 -13.82 -2.75 -11.16
C ARG A 111 -14.44 -1.34 -11.14
N GLY A 112 -13.63 -0.35 -10.77
CA GLY A 112 -14.04 1.04 -10.70
C GLY A 112 -13.89 1.70 -9.33
N VAL A 113 -13.71 0.94 -8.26
CA VAL A 113 -13.29 1.44 -6.95
C VAL A 113 -11.81 1.11 -6.74
N SER A 114 -11.01 2.14 -6.47
CA SER A 114 -9.57 2.05 -6.21
C SER A 114 -9.18 2.90 -5.00
N ALA A 115 -8.02 2.65 -4.43
CA ALA A 115 -7.37 3.48 -3.41
C ALA A 115 -5.95 3.91 -3.83
N CYS A 116 -5.64 3.82 -5.14
CA CYS A 116 -4.33 4.17 -5.68
C CYS A 116 -4.46 4.76 -7.08
N ALA A 117 -4.40 6.08 -7.19
CA ALA A 117 -4.51 6.77 -8.49
C ALA A 117 -3.31 6.46 -9.41
N THR A 118 -2.11 6.28 -8.86
CA THR A 118 -0.91 5.95 -9.65
C THR A 118 -0.92 4.51 -10.16
N CYS A 119 -1.68 3.62 -9.52
CA CYS A 119 -1.86 2.24 -9.95
C CYS A 119 -2.89 2.14 -11.07
N ASP A 120 -4.09 2.69 -10.83
CA ASP A 120 -5.27 2.40 -11.64
C ASP A 120 -5.74 3.60 -12.49
N GLY A 121 -5.19 4.79 -12.27
CA GLY A 121 -5.68 6.03 -12.91
C GLY A 121 -5.61 6.00 -14.43
N PHE A 122 -4.67 5.26 -15.01
CA PHE A 122 -4.52 5.15 -16.46
C PHE A 122 -5.73 4.53 -17.16
N PHE A 123 -6.43 3.58 -16.52
CA PHE A 123 -7.64 2.94 -17.04
C PHE A 123 -8.80 3.91 -17.25
N TYR A 124 -8.75 5.07 -16.60
CA TYR A 124 -9.79 6.12 -16.66
C TYR A 124 -9.40 7.30 -17.57
N ARG A 125 -8.43 7.10 -18.45
CA ARG A 125 -7.97 8.14 -19.36
C ARG A 125 -9.10 8.74 -20.17
N GLY A 126 -9.26 10.08 -20.08
CA GLY A 126 -10.30 10.83 -20.78
C GLY A 126 -11.72 10.65 -20.21
N GLN A 127 -11.86 9.95 -19.09
CA GLN A 127 -13.13 9.71 -18.41
C GLN A 127 -13.31 10.65 -17.21
N GLU A 128 -14.51 10.69 -16.64
CA GLU A 128 -14.82 11.41 -15.41
C GLU A 128 -14.68 10.46 -14.22
N VAL A 129 -14.02 10.92 -13.16
CA VAL A 129 -13.78 10.15 -11.94
C VAL A 129 -14.03 10.97 -10.69
N ALA A 130 -14.21 10.31 -9.56
CA ALA A 130 -14.25 10.95 -8.25
C ALA A 130 -13.08 10.53 -7.37
N VAL A 131 -12.60 11.45 -6.53
CA VAL A 131 -11.69 11.20 -5.43
C VAL A 131 -12.42 11.54 -4.13
N VAL A 132 -12.45 10.63 -3.19
CA VAL A 132 -13.11 10.81 -1.89
C VAL A 132 -12.03 10.99 -0.82
N GLY A 133 -11.97 12.17 -0.23
CA GLY A 133 -10.98 12.50 0.79
C GLY A 133 -10.77 13.99 0.97
N GLY A 134 -9.72 14.40 1.69
CA GLY A 134 -9.44 15.83 1.92
C GLY A 134 -8.11 16.08 2.64
N GLY A 135 -7.27 15.08 2.75
CA GLY A 135 -5.86 15.19 3.18
C GLY A 135 -4.90 15.28 1.99
N ASN A 136 -3.59 15.27 2.25
CA ASN A 136 -2.55 15.31 1.22
C ASN A 136 -2.77 14.23 0.15
N THR A 137 -2.98 12.99 0.55
CA THR A 137 -3.23 11.87 -0.37
C THR A 137 -4.36 12.15 -1.35
N ALA A 138 -5.51 12.67 -0.88
CA ALA A 138 -6.65 12.94 -1.75
C ALA A 138 -6.35 14.06 -2.75
N VAL A 139 -5.62 15.08 -2.34
CA VAL A 139 -5.23 16.18 -3.21
C VAL A 139 -4.18 15.73 -4.23
N GLU A 140 -3.19 14.95 -3.82
CA GLU A 140 -2.16 14.39 -4.69
C GLU A 140 -2.77 13.46 -5.75
N GLU A 141 -3.69 12.57 -5.34
CA GLU A 141 -4.41 11.69 -6.27
C GLU A 141 -5.29 12.47 -7.25
N ALA A 142 -6.02 13.49 -6.76
CA ALA A 142 -6.82 14.35 -7.64
C ALA A 142 -5.95 15.10 -8.66
N LEU A 143 -4.79 15.62 -8.24
CA LEU A 143 -3.82 16.27 -9.12
C LEU A 143 -3.25 15.28 -10.14
N TYR A 144 -2.91 14.06 -9.73
CA TYR A 144 -2.43 13.02 -10.64
C TYR A 144 -3.49 12.67 -11.69
N LEU A 145 -4.70 12.37 -11.25
CA LEU A 145 -5.83 12.02 -12.13
C LEU A 145 -6.21 13.18 -13.06
N SER A 146 -6.06 14.43 -12.65
CA SER A 146 -6.34 15.59 -13.49
C SER A 146 -5.48 15.67 -14.75
N ASN A 147 -4.31 15.02 -14.77
CA ASN A 147 -3.46 14.95 -15.96
C ASN A 147 -3.91 13.88 -16.96
N ILE A 148 -4.79 12.97 -16.54
CA ILE A 148 -5.17 11.77 -17.31
C ILE A 148 -6.66 11.82 -17.65
N CYS A 149 -7.49 12.16 -16.66
CA CYS A 149 -8.96 12.16 -16.78
C CYS A 149 -9.48 13.47 -17.35
N SER A 150 -10.66 13.42 -17.97
CA SER A 150 -11.34 14.61 -18.47
C SER A 150 -11.85 15.51 -17.35
N LYS A 151 -12.30 14.91 -16.24
CA LYS A 151 -12.78 15.61 -15.05
C LYS A 151 -12.57 14.79 -13.80
N VAL A 152 -12.22 15.46 -12.70
CA VAL A 152 -12.03 14.89 -11.37
C VAL A 152 -12.92 15.61 -10.37
N TYR A 153 -13.83 14.89 -9.73
CA TYR A 153 -14.65 15.39 -8.63
C TYR A 153 -13.98 15.06 -7.30
N LEU A 154 -13.58 16.09 -6.53
CA LEU A 154 -13.01 15.87 -5.19
C LEU A 154 -14.12 16.00 -4.13
N VAL A 155 -14.64 14.87 -3.66
CA VAL A 155 -15.71 14.81 -2.67
C VAL A 155 -15.14 14.89 -1.26
N HIS A 156 -15.49 15.94 -0.53
CA HIS A 156 -15.03 16.15 0.83
C HIS A 156 -16.17 16.48 1.80
N ARG A 157 -16.16 15.80 2.97
CA ARG A 157 -17.18 15.94 4.02
C ARG A 157 -17.19 17.27 4.76
N ARG A 158 -16.19 18.14 4.53
CA ARG A 158 -16.05 19.47 5.13
C ARG A 158 -16.01 20.53 4.04
N ASP A 159 -15.93 21.78 4.43
CA ASP A 159 -15.83 22.96 3.56
C ASP A 159 -14.38 23.43 3.34
N GLU A 160 -13.42 22.75 3.97
CA GLU A 160 -11.97 23.01 3.82
C GLU A 160 -11.16 21.72 3.80
N LEU A 161 -10.06 21.72 3.04
CA LEU A 161 -9.10 20.61 2.98
C LEU A 161 -8.13 20.67 4.15
N ARG A 162 -7.66 19.50 4.57
CA ARG A 162 -6.57 19.36 5.57
C ARG A 162 -5.19 19.22 4.91
N ALA A 163 -5.15 19.17 3.59
CA ALA A 163 -3.93 19.08 2.82
C ALA A 163 -3.06 20.34 3.00
N GLU A 164 -1.77 20.23 2.73
CA GLU A 164 -0.84 21.34 2.75
C GLU A 164 -1.26 22.45 1.78
N LYS A 165 -1.02 23.70 2.17
CA LYS A 165 -1.47 24.87 1.42
C LYS A 165 -0.98 24.87 -0.04
N ILE A 166 0.28 24.48 -0.25
CA ILE A 166 0.87 24.41 -1.59
C ILE A 166 0.16 23.39 -2.49
N LEU A 167 -0.31 22.29 -1.94
CA LEU A 167 -1.06 21.27 -2.66
C LEU A 167 -2.47 21.78 -3.00
N GLN A 168 -3.11 22.49 -2.05
CA GLN A 168 -4.40 23.13 -2.29
C GLN A 168 -4.31 24.17 -3.40
N ASP A 169 -3.29 25.04 -3.39
CA ASP A 169 -3.10 26.06 -4.42
C ASP A 169 -2.93 25.44 -5.81
N ARG A 170 -2.20 24.33 -5.91
CA ARG A 170 -2.06 23.56 -7.15
C ARG A 170 -3.38 22.94 -7.61
N LEU A 171 -4.16 22.39 -6.66
CA LEU A 171 -5.46 21.78 -6.95
C LEU A 171 -6.44 22.81 -7.50
N PHE A 172 -6.57 23.96 -6.84
CA PHE A 172 -7.48 25.02 -7.26
C PHE A 172 -7.07 25.71 -8.56
N ALA A 173 -5.82 25.56 -9.00
CA ALA A 173 -5.34 26.03 -10.31
C ALA A 173 -5.72 25.08 -11.46
N ARG A 174 -6.29 23.89 -11.20
CA ARG A 174 -6.71 22.93 -12.21
C ARG A 174 -8.17 23.14 -12.60
N GLU A 175 -8.41 23.46 -13.86
CA GLU A 175 -9.77 23.73 -14.40
C GLU A 175 -10.67 22.47 -14.44
N ASN A 176 -10.05 21.28 -14.50
CA ASN A 176 -10.77 20.01 -14.57
C ASN A 176 -10.91 19.32 -13.21
N ILE A 177 -10.55 19.94 -12.10
CA ILE A 177 -10.86 19.46 -10.76
C ILE A 177 -12.01 20.27 -10.19
N GLU A 178 -13.07 19.60 -9.78
CA GLU A 178 -14.24 20.22 -9.14
C GLU A 178 -14.38 19.73 -7.68
N PRO A 179 -14.10 20.59 -6.69
CA PRO A 179 -14.36 20.26 -5.30
C PRO A 179 -15.86 20.21 -4.99
N ILE A 180 -16.32 19.13 -4.37
CA ILE A 180 -17.68 18.95 -3.87
C ILE A 180 -17.62 18.94 -2.34
N TRP A 181 -17.92 20.09 -1.76
CA TRP A 181 -17.83 20.32 -0.33
C TRP A 181 -19.03 19.81 0.44
N ASN A 182 -18.83 19.44 1.72
CA ASN A 182 -19.88 19.07 2.65
C ASN A 182 -20.71 17.86 2.20
N HIS A 183 -20.11 16.99 1.38
CA HIS A 183 -20.73 15.75 0.91
C HIS A 183 -19.94 14.53 1.34
N THR A 184 -20.67 13.44 1.52
CA THR A 184 -20.12 12.11 1.79
C THR A 184 -20.59 11.12 0.73
N LEU A 185 -19.71 10.20 0.34
CA LEU A 185 -20.10 9.06 -0.49
C LEU A 185 -21.07 8.18 0.30
N GLN A 186 -22.22 7.85 -0.31
CA GLN A 186 -23.24 6.97 0.26
C GLN A 186 -23.23 5.61 -0.41
N GLU A 187 -23.02 5.59 -1.72
CA GLU A 187 -23.08 4.37 -2.51
C GLU A 187 -22.28 4.56 -3.82
N VAL A 188 -21.58 3.52 -4.22
CA VAL A 188 -21.01 3.40 -5.55
C VAL A 188 -22.01 2.65 -6.43
N LEU A 189 -22.29 3.17 -7.61
CA LEU A 189 -23.23 2.59 -8.57
C LEU A 189 -22.47 1.93 -9.70
N GLY A 190 -22.99 0.81 -10.17
CA GLY A 190 -22.38 0.09 -11.27
C GLY A 190 -23.22 -1.10 -11.74
N ASP A 191 -22.67 -1.82 -12.67
CA ASP A 191 -23.23 -3.05 -13.23
C ASP A 191 -22.14 -4.12 -13.40
N ASP A 192 -22.41 -5.14 -14.20
CA ASP A 192 -21.45 -6.23 -14.47
C ASP A 192 -20.14 -5.72 -15.13
N MET A 193 -20.16 -4.56 -15.78
CA MET A 193 -19.00 -3.93 -16.41
C MET A 193 -18.17 -3.08 -15.44
N GLY A 194 -18.67 -2.77 -14.25
CA GLY A 194 -18.01 -1.97 -13.23
C GLY A 194 -18.78 -0.71 -12.84
N VAL A 195 -18.05 0.28 -12.31
CA VAL A 195 -18.62 1.54 -11.84
C VAL A 195 -19.15 2.38 -13.01
N ASN A 196 -20.38 2.89 -12.87
CA ASN A 196 -21.00 3.83 -13.81
C ASN A 196 -21.57 5.09 -13.14
N GLY A 197 -21.38 5.22 -11.81
CA GLY A 197 -21.81 6.38 -11.05
C GLY A 197 -21.58 6.24 -9.55
N MET A 198 -22.03 7.25 -8.81
CA MET A 198 -22.05 7.26 -7.35
C MET A 198 -23.21 8.08 -6.82
N ARG A 199 -23.59 7.83 -5.57
CA ARG A 199 -24.50 8.68 -4.78
C ARG A 199 -23.73 9.35 -3.66
N ILE A 200 -23.86 10.66 -3.56
CA ILE A 200 -23.33 11.47 -2.49
C ILE A 200 -24.46 12.15 -1.73
N ALA A 201 -24.29 12.40 -0.45
CA ALA A 201 -25.25 13.14 0.36
C ALA A 201 -24.61 14.37 1.00
N ASP A 202 -25.36 15.47 1.06
CA ASP A 202 -25.01 16.66 1.82
C ASP A 202 -25.26 16.47 3.34
N LYS A 203 -25.00 17.51 4.14
CA LYS A 203 -25.19 17.49 5.58
C LYS A 203 -26.66 17.38 6.00
N GLU A 204 -27.59 17.79 5.15
CA GLU A 204 -29.04 17.71 5.33
C GLU A 204 -29.60 16.34 4.93
N GLY A 205 -28.78 15.50 4.31
CA GLY A 205 -29.19 14.17 3.86
C GLY A 205 -29.79 14.15 2.45
N ASN A 206 -29.71 15.27 1.70
CA ASN A 206 -30.14 15.27 0.31
C ASN A 206 -29.15 14.48 -0.54
N VAL A 207 -29.66 13.51 -1.29
CA VAL A 207 -28.83 12.63 -2.13
C VAL A 207 -28.78 13.14 -3.56
N THR A 208 -27.57 13.18 -4.10
CA THR A 208 -27.31 13.51 -5.51
C THR A 208 -26.64 12.32 -6.17
N GLU A 209 -27.13 11.92 -7.35
CA GLU A 209 -26.54 10.88 -8.17
C GLU A 209 -25.64 11.52 -9.25
N MET A 210 -24.43 10.99 -9.39
CA MET A 210 -23.44 11.45 -10.35
C MET A 210 -23.01 10.30 -11.25
N LYS A 211 -22.92 10.56 -12.56
CA LYS A 211 -22.38 9.60 -13.54
C LYS A 211 -20.88 9.80 -13.66
N LEU A 212 -20.13 8.73 -13.50
CA LEU A 212 -18.66 8.68 -13.63
C LEU A 212 -18.20 7.24 -13.74
N SER A 213 -16.94 7.03 -14.13
CA SER A 213 -16.41 5.71 -14.43
C SER A 213 -15.54 5.10 -13.33
N GLY A 214 -15.11 5.90 -12.36
CA GLY A 214 -14.24 5.41 -11.27
C GLY A 214 -14.32 6.26 -10.03
N VAL A 215 -14.20 5.62 -8.87
CA VAL A 215 -14.19 6.25 -7.53
C VAL A 215 -12.90 5.85 -6.81
N PHE A 216 -12.07 6.84 -6.52
CA PHE A 216 -10.82 6.68 -5.79
C PHE A 216 -11.02 7.04 -4.32
N ILE A 217 -10.84 6.08 -3.43
CA ILE A 217 -11.00 6.26 -1.98
C ILE A 217 -9.66 6.67 -1.38
N ALA A 218 -9.48 7.96 -1.15
CA ALA A 218 -8.22 8.56 -0.72
C ALA A 218 -8.31 9.11 0.72
N ILE A 219 -8.75 8.28 1.66
CA ILE A 219 -8.93 8.64 3.09
C ILE A 219 -7.73 8.24 3.95
N GLY A 220 -6.72 7.62 3.36
CA GLY A 220 -5.45 7.24 3.97
C GLY A 220 -5.16 5.75 3.91
N HIS A 221 -4.01 5.38 4.48
CA HIS A 221 -3.54 4.01 4.64
C HIS A 221 -3.22 3.77 6.12
N ARG A 222 -3.31 2.51 6.52
CA ARG A 222 -2.93 2.05 7.86
C ARG A 222 -1.80 1.03 7.70
N PRO A 223 -0.60 1.29 8.21
CA PRO A 223 0.49 0.33 8.19
C PRO A 223 0.15 -0.86 9.10
N ASN A 224 0.58 -2.06 8.70
CA ASN A 224 0.32 -3.29 9.44
C ASN A 224 1.42 -3.51 10.48
N THR A 225 1.37 -2.74 11.56
CA THR A 225 2.46 -2.61 12.55
C THR A 225 2.02 -2.85 13.99
N GLU A 226 0.77 -3.17 14.26
CA GLU A 226 0.20 -3.27 15.62
C GLU A 226 0.98 -4.20 16.54
N ILE A 227 1.48 -5.32 15.99
CA ILE A 227 2.25 -6.29 16.78
C ILE A 227 3.64 -5.80 17.21
N PHE A 228 4.09 -4.66 16.65
CA PHE A 228 5.39 -4.03 16.97
C PHE A 228 5.26 -2.83 17.91
N ASP A 229 4.03 -2.48 18.33
CA ASP A 229 3.76 -1.34 19.20
C ASP A 229 4.59 -1.43 20.51
N GLY A 230 5.25 -0.32 20.86
CA GLY A 230 6.10 -0.21 22.05
C GLY A 230 7.45 -0.92 21.94
N GLN A 231 7.77 -1.59 20.83
CA GLN A 231 9.04 -2.27 20.60
C GLN A 231 9.91 -1.59 19.53
N LEU A 232 9.30 -0.87 18.59
CA LEU A 232 9.99 -0.14 17.53
C LEU A 232 9.59 1.32 17.53
N ASP A 233 10.52 2.19 17.11
CA ASP A 233 10.21 3.59 16.87
C ASP A 233 9.34 3.72 15.62
N MET A 234 8.21 4.44 15.74
CA MET A 234 7.23 4.65 14.69
C MET A 234 6.83 6.12 14.58
N ASN A 235 6.43 6.50 13.37
CA ASN A 235 5.82 7.80 13.10
C ASN A 235 4.51 7.61 12.31
N GLY A 236 3.38 8.04 12.90
CA GLY A 236 2.07 7.84 12.29
C GLY A 236 1.71 6.35 12.07
N GLY A 237 2.29 5.45 12.88
CA GLY A 237 2.15 4.01 12.79
C GLY A 237 3.14 3.34 11.83
N TYR A 238 3.84 4.08 10.97
CA TYR A 238 4.89 3.55 10.09
C TYR A 238 6.20 3.35 10.85
N ILE A 239 6.89 2.23 10.58
CA ILE A 239 8.18 1.94 11.21
C ILE A 239 9.23 2.93 10.70
N ASN A 240 9.92 3.60 11.62
CA ASN A 240 11.06 4.46 11.30
C ASN A 240 12.26 3.62 10.87
N ILE A 241 12.85 3.97 9.72
CA ILE A 241 14.09 3.39 9.22
C ILE A 241 15.15 4.48 9.07
N THR A 242 16.42 4.08 9.02
CA THR A 242 17.54 5.02 8.91
C THR A 242 17.48 5.84 7.62
N SER A 243 17.09 5.22 6.51
CA SER A 243 17.05 5.80 5.16
C SER A 243 18.44 6.18 4.61
N GLY A 244 18.50 6.59 3.34
CA GLY A 244 19.72 7.09 2.71
C GLY A 244 20.52 6.04 1.94
N THR A 245 21.77 6.39 1.61
CA THR A 245 22.65 5.59 0.73
C THR A 245 23.96 5.18 1.40
N GLU A 246 24.14 5.48 2.67
CA GLU A 246 25.37 5.19 3.44
C GLU A 246 25.42 3.75 3.99
N GLY A 247 24.43 2.92 3.66
CA GLY A 247 24.23 1.57 4.20
C GLY A 247 23.36 1.57 5.45
N GLY A 248 22.78 0.41 5.77
CA GLY A 248 21.86 0.25 6.89
C GLY A 248 20.53 1.02 6.70
N ALA A 249 20.20 1.37 5.45
CA ALA A 249 19.06 2.24 5.15
C ALA A 249 17.70 1.68 5.62
N THR A 250 17.59 0.38 5.79
CA THR A 250 16.36 -0.31 6.23
C THR A 250 16.38 -0.67 7.72
N ALA A 251 17.47 -0.31 8.45
CA ALA A 251 17.59 -0.57 9.86
C ALA A 251 16.56 0.22 10.67
N THR A 252 15.93 -0.46 11.64
CA THR A 252 15.00 0.12 12.60
C THR A 252 15.72 0.56 13.89
N SER A 253 14.96 0.96 14.91
CA SER A 253 15.49 1.29 16.24
C SER A 253 16.08 0.10 16.99
N VAL A 254 15.78 -1.15 16.59
CA VAL A 254 16.29 -2.37 17.21
C VAL A 254 17.35 -3.01 16.29
N PRO A 255 18.61 -3.16 16.73
CA PRO A 255 19.67 -3.78 15.94
C PRO A 255 19.31 -5.22 15.53
N GLY A 256 19.41 -5.52 14.23
CA GLY A 256 19.01 -6.82 13.66
C GLY A 256 17.57 -6.88 13.19
N VAL A 257 16.81 -5.78 13.37
CA VAL A 257 15.45 -5.65 12.82
C VAL A 257 15.44 -4.60 11.71
N PHE A 258 14.91 -4.97 10.57
CA PHE A 258 14.84 -4.18 9.34
C PHE A 258 13.40 -4.07 8.88
N ALA A 259 13.04 -2.98 8.20
CA ALA A 259 11.71 -2.81 7.63
C ALA A 259 11.79 -2.42 6.15
N ALA A 260 10.88 -2.97 5.34
CA ALA A 260 10.89 -2.80 3.89
C ALA A 260 9.48 -2.68 3.31
N GLY A 261 9.32 -1.77 2.35
CA GLY A 261 8.05 -1.51 1.67
C GLY A 261 7.11 -0.63 2.47
N ASP A 262 5.81 -0.76 2.19
CA ASP A 262 4.77 0.15 2.67
C ASP A 262 4.61 0.19 4.20
N VAL A 263 5.17 -0.76 4.93
CA VAL A 263 5.22 -0.73 6.40
C VAL A 263 6.08 0.41 6.94
N ALA A 264 7.04 0.90 6.13
CA ALA A 264 7.94 2.02 6.42
C ALA A 264 7.80 3.17 5.41
N ASP A 265 7.40 2.87 4.17
CA ASP A 265 7.24 3.84 3.09
C ASP A 265 5.81 4.38 3.05
N HIS A 266 5.59 5.53 3.67
CA HIS A 266 4.30 6.24 3.62
C HIS A 266 4.20 7.23 2.45
N ILE A 267 5.26 7.36 1.63
CA ILE A 267 5.36 8.35 0.55
C ILE A 267 5.05 7.72 -0.81
N TYR A 268 5.85 6.73 -1.22
CA TYR A 268 5.79 6.19 -2.59
C TYR A 268 4.77 5.06 -2.73
N ARG A 269 4.82 4.07 -1.84
CA ARG A 269 3.88 2.92 -1.80
C ARG A 269 3.71 2.26 -3.16
N GLN A 270 4.81 1.92 -3.80
CA GLN A 270 4.84 1.27 -5.10
C GLN A 270 5.46 -0.15 -4.99
N ALA A 271 4.97 -1.08 -5.82
CA ALA A 271 5.51 -2.44 -5.87
C ALA A 271 7.03 -2.45 -6.12
N ILE A 272 7.50 -1.60 -7.05
CA ILE A 272 8.92 -1.52 -7.38
C ILE A 272 9.77 -0.91 -6.25
N THR A 273 9.26 0.09 -5.51
CA THR A 273 9.97 0.62 -4.35
C THR A 273 10.03 -0.42 -3.23
N SER A 274 8.94 -1.14 -2.99
CA SER A 274 8.89 -2.24 -2.01
C SER A 274 9.86 -3.36 -2.37
N ALA A 275 9.99 -3.71 -3.65
CA ALA A 275 10.99 -4.68 -4.11
C ALA A 275 12.42 -4.16 -3.89
N GLY A 276 12.69 -2.89 -4.17
CA GLY A 276 13.97 -2.23 -3.90
C GLY A 276 14.34 -2.21 -2.41
N PHE A 277 13.42 -1.79 -1.56
CA PHE A 277 13.60 -1.83 -0.10
C PHE A 277 13.81 -3.26 0.40
N GLY A 278 13.08 -4.24 -0.15
CA GLY A 278 13.28 -5.66 0.18
C GLY A 278 14.67 -6.19 -0.17
N CYS A 279 15.24 -5.75 -1.30
CA CYS A 279 16.63 -6.03 -1.66
C CYS A 279 17.59 -5.41 -0.62
N MET A 280 17.42 -4.12 -0.31
CA MET A 280 18.27 -3.40 0.65
C MET A 280 18.21 -4.04 2.04
N ALA A 281 17.03 -4.41 2.52
CA ALA A 281 16.85 -5.06 3.82
C ALA A 281 17.56 -6.41 3.91
N ALA A 282 17.55 -7.19 2.84
CA ALA A 282 18.28 -8.45 2.81
C ALA A 282 19.81 -8.23 2.88
N LEU A 283 20.34 -7.24 2.17
CA LEU A 283 21.77 -6.89 2.22
C LEU A 283 22.19 -6.29 3.55
N ASP A 284 21.32 -5.50 4.18
CA ASP A 284 21.55 -4.98 5.54
C ASP A 284 21.55 -6.10 6.58
N ALA A 285 20.60 -7.05 6.45
CA ALA A 285 20.54 -8.23 7.32
C ALA A 285 21.76 -9.15 7.14
N GLU A 286 22.24 -9.35 5.92
CA GLU A 286 23.48 -10.10 5.64
C GLU A 286 24.67 -9.50 6.38
N LYS A 287 24.92 -8.21 6.18
CA LYS A 287 26.01 -7.50 6.88
C LYS A 287 25.91 -7.57 8.40
N TYR A 288 24.68 -7.50 8.92
CA TYR A 288 24.45 -7.59 10.35
C TYR A 288 24.80 -9.00 10.88
N ILE A 289 24.36 -10.06 10.22
CA ILE A 289 24.63 -11.45 10.61
C ILE A 289 26.14 -11.74 10.52
N ASP A 290 26.81 -11.28 9.45
CA ASP A 290 28.27 -11.44 9.30
C ASP A 290 29.03 -10.76 10.45
N ALA A 291 28.55 -9.65 10.96
CA ALA A 291 29.16 -8.96 12.10
C ALA A 291 28.93 -9.65 13.46
N LEU A 292 28.04 -10.63 13.54
CA LEU A 292 27.79 -11.45 14.74
C LEU A 292 28.72 -12.69 14.81
N SER A 293 29.29 -13.09 13.66
CA SER A 293 30.18 -14.25 13.53
C SER A 293 31.63 -13.86 13.83
#